data_1274e7d348fdc8b774d467c7787b8a4c
#
_entry.id   1274e7d348fdc8b774d467c7787b8a4c
#
_cell.length_a   1.000
_cell.length_b   1.000
_cell.length_c   1.000
_cell.angle_alpha   90.00
_cell.angle_beta   90.00
_cell.angle_gamma   90.00
#
_symmetry.space_group_name_H-M   'P 1'
#
loop_
_entity.id
_entity.type
_entity.pdbx_description
1 polymer ?
#
loop_
_entity_poly.entity_id
_entity_poly.type
_entity_poly.pdbx_seq_one_letter_code
_entity_poly.pdbx_strand_id
1 'polypeptide(L)'
;MLLTVSSFLIVTALVAYVSWLRTKNDDLTTSKGYFLAGRGLSGIVIGCSMVLTSLSTEQLIGVNAVSYQNNFSIIAWTVPTVIPLCFLALYMLPKYLRNGYTTIPEFFENRFDRQTRLIMSGLFLVFYLLIVIPTALYTGAIAFNKIFNLETIFGLSYAQAIVYTVIAIGVVGAIYAIFGGLKAVAVSDTINAVILVIGALLVPVFALLYLGNGSISEGLNIITTTHVEKWNAIGSSTDSTPWPTIFSGIMVVHFFYWTTNQAIVQRCLGAKDLASGQKGILIAALFLLTLPIILNLPGLLSFHILGEGLNPIDTSYPLLVNKVMPTALQGFFIAALFGAILSTFNSFLNSAATIYCKDLLPSISKKQRTDQELIVYAKKVSTVMAIVTMIIGPLLMFGTDGIFLITKRFAGFVNIPIVALFAVGLFNKTVSGLAARIALLVHVVLYFSIVWVFNVKINFVYVMGGLFVFDVVLMLILGQFLKREPYVENTINKGDVDLTNWKYIKVTSVSLILGLIALYAFLSPIGLASPDGNPMLVLEVYAVLQLIVLIVFRPKNEKTEHQLHLSNQH
;
A
#
# COMPACT_ATOMS: atom_id res chain seq x y z
N MET A 1 -4.47 32.72 -1.01
CA MET A 1 -3.28 32.26 -0.30
C MET A 1 -3.45 32.22 1.22
N LEU A 2 -3.74 33.34 1.92
CA LEU A 2 -3.93 33.35 3.39
C LEU A 2 -4.96 32.31 3.85
N LEU A 3 -6.11 32.23 3.18
CA LEU A 3 -7.19 31.29 3.48
C LEU A 3 -6.74 29.82 3.27
N THR A 4 -5.98 29.55 2.21
CA THR A 4 -5.42 28.20 1.93
C THR A 4 -4.43 27.77 3.02
N VAL A 5 -3.52 28.68 3.40
CA VAL A 5 -2.52 28.41 4.46
C VAL A 5 -3.22 28.25 5.82
N SER A 6 -4.19 29.11 6.14
CA SER A 6 -4.93 29.02 7.41
C SER A 6 -5.71 27.70 7.52
N SER A 7 -6.43 27.28 6.48
CA SER A 7 -7.18 26.02 6.50
C SER A 7 -6.24 24.80 6.59
N PHE A 8 -5.10 24.82 5.90
CA PHE A 8 -4.06 23.81 6.04
C PHE A 8 -3.56 23.69 7.48
N LEU A 9 -3.17 24.80 8.10
CA LEU A 9 -2.63 24.81 9.47
C LEU A 9 -3.67 24.36 10.50
N ILE A 10 -4.92 24.82 10.38
CA ILE A 10 -6.01 24.45 11.30
C ILE A 10 -6.25 22.93 11.25
N VAL A 11 -6.39 22.36 10.05
CA VAL A 11 -6.66 20.93 9.89
C VAL A 11 -5.48 20.10 10.40
N THR A 12 -4.25 20.47 10.05
CA THR A 12 -3.04 19.77 10.51
C THR A 12 -2.88 19.82 12.03
N ALA A 13 -3.12 20.99 12.64
CA ALA A 13 -3.09 21.16 14.09
C ALA A 13 -4.18 20.33 14.79
N LEU A 14 -5.39 20.27 14.21
CA LEU A 14 -6.49 19.47 14.74
C LEU A 14 -6.12 17.96 14.74
N VAL A 15 -5.56 17.45 13.64
CA VAL A 15 -5.10 16.05 13.55
C VAL A 15 -4.05 15.76 14.61
N ALA A 16 -3.04 16.61 14.74
CA ALA A 16 -1.98 16.47 15.72
C ALA A 16 -2.53 16.46 17.16
N TYR A 17 -3.43 17.38 17.48
CA TYR A 17 -4.05 17.52 18.80
C TYR A 17 -4.92 16.31 19.16
N VAL A 18 -5.80 15.87 18.24
CA VAL A 18 -6.67 14.70 18.50
C VAL A 18 -5.84 13.41 18.61
N SER A 19 -4.81 13.26 17.78
CA SER A 19 -3.88 12.11 17.88
C SER A 19 -3.17 12.08 19.22
N TRP A 20 -2.64 13.21 19.67
CA TRP A 20 -2.00 13.34 20.98
C TRP A 20 -2.96 13.01 22.13
N LEU A 21 -4.19 13.55 22.10
CA LEU A 21 -5.21 13.24 23.14
C LEU A 21 -5.50 11.75 23.27
N ARG A 22 -5.52 11.04 22.13
CA ARG A 22 -5.85 9.61 22.08
C ARG A 22 -4.69 8.71 22.49
N THR A 23 -3.45 9.20 22.44
CA THR A 23 -2.25 8.38 22.65
C THR A 23 -1.37 8.83 23.82
N LYS A 24 -1.66 9.97 24.46
CA LYS A 24 -0.85 10.53 25.56
C LYS A 24 -0.68 9.63 26.78
N ASN A 25 -1.60 8.69 26.99
CA ASN A 25 -1.58 7.75 28.12
C ASN A 25 -1.06 6.37 27.72
N ASP A 26 -0.56 6.19 26.48
CA ASP A 26 -0.08 4.89 26.03
C ASP A 26 1.27 4.55 26.64
N ASP A 27 1.45 3.27 26.98
CA ASP A 27 2.73 2.77 27.46
C ASP A 27 3.70 2.58 26.28
N LEU A 28 4.60 3.54 26.12
CA LEU A 28 5.69 3.51 25.15
C LEU A 28 7.01 3.06 25.79
N THR A 29 7.01 2.55 27.02
CA THR A 29 8.22 2.11 27.72
C THR A 29 8.56 0.66 27.43
N THR A 30 7.59 -0.12 26.95
CA THR A 30 7.76 -1.52 26.59
C THR A 30 7.95 -1.69 25.06
N SER A 31 8.74 -2.70 24.70
CA SER A 31 8.93 -3.10 23.30
C SER A 31 7.61 -3.45 22.60
N LYS A 32 6.71 -4.16 23.31
CA LYS A 32 5.37 -4.49 22.80
C LYS A 32 4.51 -3.24 22.58
N GLY A 33 4.57 -2.27 23.51
CA GLY A 33 3.87 -0.99 23.38
C GLY A 33 4.36 -0.17 22.19
N TYR A 34 5.68 0.00 22.07
CA TYR A 34 6.28 0.85 21.04
C TYR A 34 6.17 0.26 19.63
N PHE A 35 6.50 -1.03 19.42
CA PHE A 35 6.56 -1.66 18.09
C PHE A 35 5.26 -2.32 17.64
N LEU A 36 4.38 -2.76 18.55
CA LEU A 36 3.13 -3.49 18.25
C LEU A 36 1.87 -2.81 18.81
N ALA A 37 1.96 -1.55 19.21
CA ALA A 37 0.83 -0.81 19.79
C ALA A 37 0.16 -1.54 20.97
N GLY A 38 0.94 -2.30 21.76
CA GLY A 38 0.45 -3.13 22.87
C GLY A 38 -0.47 -4.29 22.45
N ARG A 39 -0.59 -4.59 21.15
CA ARG A 39 -1.62 -5.47 20.57
C ARG A 39 -3.04 -5.02 20.97
N GLY A 40 -3.32 -3.74 20.79
CA GLY A 40 -4.61 -3.13 21.16
C GLY A 40 -5.36 -2.50 19.98
N LEU A 41 -4.92 -2.71 18.72
CA LEU A 41 -5.54 -2.08 17.56
C LEU A 41 -6.88 -2.74 17.20
N SER A 42 -7.92 -1.90 17.03
CA SER A 42 -9.22 -2.33 16.53
C SER A 42 -9.22 -2.50 15.01
N GLY A 43 -10.20 -3.25 14.47
CA GLY A 43 -10.30 -3.47 13.03
C GLY A 43 -10.43 -2.18 12.21
N ILE A 44 -11.17 -1.18 12.69
CA ILE A 44 -11.30 0.11 12.00
C ILE A 44 -9.95 0.82 11.92
N VAL A 45 -9.22 0.90 13.02
CA VAL A 45 -7.90 1.54 13.07
C VAL A 45 -6.90 0.82 12.15
N ILE A 46 -6.91 -0.51 12.15
CA ILE A 46 -6.07 -1.31 11.25
C ILE A 46 -6.42 -1.01 9.78
N GLY A 47 -7.71 -1.06 9.43
CA GLY A 47 -8.18 -0.84 8.05
C GLY A 47 -7.82 0.57 7.55
N CYS A 48 -8.13 1.61 8.32
CA CYS A 48 -7.81 2.99 7.97
C CYS A 48 -6.30 3.22 7.84
N SER A 49 -5.50 2.68 8.77
CA SER A 49 -4.05 2.82 8.73
C SER A 49 -3.43 2.06 7.54
N MET A 50 -3.92 0.86 7.20
CA MET A 50 -3.50 0.13 6.00
C MET A 50 -3.81 0.92 4.72
N VAL A 51 -5.02 1.46 4.60
CA VAL A 51 -5.44 2.26 3.46
C VAL A 51 -4.56 3.50 3.32
N LEU A 52 -4.41 4.29 4.38
CA LEU A 52 -3.66 5.55 4.30
C LEU A 52 -2.17 5.32 4.04
N THR A 53 -1.59 4.25 4.60
CA THR A 53 -0.19 3.89 4.33
C THR A 53 0.01 3.47 2.87
N SER A 54 -0.99 2.86 2.24
CA SER A 54 -0.94 2.47 0.84
C SER A 54 -1.29 3.61 -0.12
N LEU A 55 -2.18 4.51 0.30
CA LEU A 55 -2.62 5.66 -0.50
C LEU A 55 -1.63 6.82 -0.33
N SER A 56 -0.43 6.63 -0.86
CA SER A 56 0.63 7.64 -0.85
C SER A 56 0.37 8.74 -1.89
N THR A 57 1.08 9.86 -1.76
CA THR A 57 1.08 10.92 -2.78
C THR A 57 1.60 10.43 -4.14
N GLU A 58 2.51 9.45 -4.15
CA GLU A 58 2.95 8.77 -5.37
C GLU A 58 1.75 8.15 -6.11
N GLN A 59 0.83 7.50 -5.42
CA GLN A 59 -0.36 6.93 -6.03
C GLN A 59 -1.35 8.01 -6.48
N LEU A 60 -1.63 9.00 -5.63
CA LEU A 60 -2.55 10.09 -5.97
C LEU A 60 -2.09 10.87 -7.20
N ILE A 61 -0.81 11.15 -7.33
CA ILE A 61 -0.25 11.90 -8.45
C ILE A 61 0.01 10.98 -9.64
N GLY A 62 0.73 9.88 -9.42
CA GLY A 62 1.23 9.04 -10.50
C GLY A 62 0.14 8.21 -11.18
N VAL A 63 -0.80 7.61 -10.44
CA VAL A 63 -1.92 6.87 -11.04
C VAL A 63 -2.83 7.81 -11.82
N ASN A 64 -3.07 9.02 -11.26
CA ASN A 64 -3.84 10.06 -11.92
C ASN A 64 -3.17 10.50 -13.24
N ALA A 65 -1.86 10.74 -13.22
CA ALA A 65 -1.08 11.12 -14.40
C ALA A 65 -1.15 10.07 -15.52
N VAL A 66 -1.02 8.78 -15.17
CA VAL A 66 -1.14 7.70 -16.16
C VAL A 66 -2.58 7.57 -16.67
N SER A 67 -3.61 7.77 -15.82
CA SER A 67 -5.01 7.78 -16.28
C SER A 67 -5.31 8.96 -17.19
N TYR A 68 -4.71 10.13 -16.93
CA TYR A 68 -4.77 11.30 -17.82
C TYR A 68 -4.18 10.98 -19.20
N GLN A 69 -2.98 10.42 -19.22
CA GLN A 69 -2.26 10.15 -20.46
C GLN A 69 -2.88 9.00 -21.27
N ASN A 70 -3.22 7.88 -20.59
CA ASN A 70 -3.68 6.65 -21.23
C ASN A 70 -5.19 6.40 -20.98
N ASN A 71 -5.50 5.38 -20.20
CA ASN A 71 -6.84 4.89 -19.85
C ASN A 71 -6.86 4.31 -18.44
N PHE A 72 -7.94 3.64 -18.05
CA PHE A 72 -8.09 3.03 -16.74
C PHE A 72 -7.32 1.72 -16.54
N SER A 73 -6.55 1.21 -17.52
CA SER A 73 -5.78 -0.03 -17.33
C SER A 73 -4.80 0.02 -16.15
N ILE A 74 -4.38 1.22 -15.74
CA ILE A 74 -3.54 1.44 -14.56
C ILE A 74 -4.18 0.96 -13.25
N ILE A 75 -5.51 0.75 -13.17
CA ILE A 75 -6.17 0.17 -11.98
C ILE A 75 -5.62 -1.21 -11.62
N ALA A 76 -4.97 -1.89 -12.56
CA ALA A 76 -4.27 -3.13 -12.30
C ALA A 76 -3.23 -3.03 -11.16
N TRP A 77 -2.69 -1.85 -10.92
CA TRP A 77 -1.74 -1.59 -9.81
C TRP A 77 -2.42 -1.28 -8.47
N THR A 78 -3.74 -1.24 -8.42
CA THR A 78 -4.50 -0.87 -7.21
C THR A 78 -5.55 -1.90 -6.84
N VAL A 79 -6.51 -2.13 -7.70
CA VAL A 79 -7.75 -2.88 -7.38
C VAL A 79 -7.54 -4.39 -7.17
N PRO A 80 -6.70 -5.13 -7.95
CA PRO A 80 -6.46 -6.55 -7.73
C PRO A 80 -5.82 -6.90 -6.38
N THR A 81 -5.38 -5.91 -5.61
CA THR A 81 -4.91 -6.07 -4.22
C THR A 81 -5.91 -6.75 -3.30
N VAL A 82 -7.19 -6.75 -3.65
CA VAL A 82 -8.25 -7.47 -2.94
C VAL A 82 -7.91 -8.96 -2.77
N ILE A 83 -7.31 -9.59 -3.79
CA ILE A 83 -6.95 -11.02 -3.75
C ILE A 83 -5.92 -11.31 -2.65
N PRO A 84 -4.72 -10.67 -2.63
CA PRO A 84 -3.75 -10.90 -1.56
C PRO A 84 -4.22 -10.42 -0.18
N LEU A 85 -5.12 -9.43 -0.08
CA LEU A 85 -5.72 -9.05 1.19
C LEU A 85 -6.65 -10.12 1.74
N CYS A 86 -7.48 -10.74 0.89
CA CYS A 86 -8.29 -11.90 1.29
C CYS A 86 -7.38 -13.07 1.73
N PHE A 87 -6.28 -13.31 1.01
CA PHE A 87 -5.30 -14.34 1.37
C PHE A 87 -4.61 -14.01 2.71
N LEU A 88 -4.22 -12.75 2.94
CA LEU A 88 -3.69 -12.30 4.23
C LEU A 88 -4.68 -12.57 5.37
N ALA A 89 -5.94 -12.16 5.20
CA ALA A 89 -6.96 -12.28 6.24
C ALA A 89 -7.29 -13.75 6.57
N LEU A 90 -7.41 -14.61 5.53
CA LEU A 90 -7.83 -16.00 5.69
C LEU A 90 -6.69 -16.93 6.10
N TYR A 91 -5.48 -16.70 5.58
CA TYR A 91 -4.38 -17.65 5.67
C TYR A 91 -3.20 -17.15 6.49
N MET A 92 -2.72 -15.94 6.22
CA MET A 92 -1.43 -15.51 6.76
C MET A 92 -1.55 -14.90 8.14
N LEU A 93 -2.57 -14.06 8.37
CA LEU A 93 -2.75 -13.43 9.67
C LEU A 93 -2.92 -14.44 10.81
N PRO A 94 -3.74 -15.53 10.67
CA PRO A 94 -3.80 -16.58 11.68
C PRO A 94 -2.44 -17.21 12.00
N LYS A 95 -1.61 -17.45 10.96
CA LYS A 95 -0.25 -18.00 11.14
C LYS A 95 0.67 -17.02 11.84
N TYR A 96 0.65 -15.76 11.46
CA TYR A 96 1.50 -14.72 12.04
C TYR A 96 1.17 -14.51 13.53
N LEU A 97 -0.11 -14.39 13.87
CA LEU A 97 -0.53 -14.18 15.26
C LEU A 97 -0.27 -15.43 16.13
N ARG A 98 -0.50 -16.64 15.60
CA ARG A 98 -0.20 -17.90 16.31
C ARG A 98 1.28 -18.01 16.68
N ASN A 99 2.17 -17.63 15.75
CA ASN A 99 3.61 -17.69 16.00
C ASN A 99 4.13 -16.50 16.83
N GLY A 100 3.31 -15.49 17.07
CA GLY A 100 3.68 -14.32 17.88
C GLY A 100 4.71 -13.41 17.22
N TYR A 101 4.84 -13.43 15.90
CA TYR A 101 5.83 -12.63 15.18
C TYR A 101 5.70 -11.14 15.46
N THR A 102 6.84 -10.47 15.56
CA THR A 102 6.96 -9.02 15.64
C THR A 102 7.36 -8.45 14.27
N THR A 103 8.17 -9.20 13.53
CA THR A 103 8.64 -8.81 12.19
C THR A 103 8.39 -9.92 11.17
N ILE A 104 8.22 -9.54 9.91
CA ILE A 104 8.08 -10.50 8.81
C ILE A 104 9.38 -11.28 8.56
N PRO A 105 10.59 -10.70 8.70
CA PRO A 105 11.83 -11.46 8.64
C PRO A 105 11.89 -12.64 9.63
N GLU A 106 11.19 -12.61 10.76
CA GLU A 106 11.09 -13.76 11.69
C GLU A 106 10.43 -14.99 11.05
N PHE A 107 9.48 -14.79 10.13
CA PHE A 107 8.92 -15.90 9.35
C PHE A 107 9.99 -16.59 8.51
N PHE A 108 10.89 -15.83 7.87
CA PHE A 108 11.97 -16.39 7.06
C PHE A 108 13.01 -17.12 7.91
N GLU A 109 13.31 -16.67 9.14
CA GLU A 109 14.17 -17.39 10.06
C GLU A 109 13.58 -18.74 10.44
N ASN A 110 12.32 -18.72 10.88
CA ASN A 110 11.65 -19.96 11.28
C ASN A 110 11.55 -20.97 10.15
N ARG A 111 11.30 -20.48 8.93
CA ARG A 111 11.16 -21.37 7.76
C ARG A 111 12.50 -21.79 7.16
N PHE A 112 13.47 -20.92 7.11
CA PHE A 112 14.78 -21.18 6.51
C PHE A 112 15.88 -21.17 7.58
N ASP A 113 16.50 -20.02 7.81
CA ASP A 113 17.55 -19.87 8.80
C ASP A 113 17.77 -18.38 9.16
N ARG A 114 18.62 -18.15 10.19
CA ARG A 114 18.97 -16.80 10.66
C ARG A 114 19.64 -15.94 9.59
N GLN A 115 20.46 -16.52 8.70
CA GLN A 115 21.13 -15.77 7.65
C GLN A 115 20.12 -15.23 6.64
N THR A 116 19.12 -16.03 6.29
CA THR A 116 18.01 -15.60 5.44
C THR A 116 17.22 -14.46 6.08
N ARG A 117 16.93 -14.52 7.41
CA ARG A 117 16.32 -13.39 8.14
C ARG A 117 17.12 -12.11 7.98
N LEU A 118 18.44 -12.15 8.18
CA LEU A 118 19.30 -10.96 8.11
C LEU A 118 19.34 -10.34 6.72
N ILE A 119 19.41 -11.17 5.67
CA ILE A 119 19.38 -10.70 4.29
C ILE A 119 18.02 -10.06 3.97
N MET A 120 16.91 -10.70 4.36
CA MET A 120 15.58 -10.12 4.19
C MET A 120 15.43 -8.79 4.91
N SER A 121 15.91 -8.70 6.14
CA SER A 121 15.91 -7.45 6.92
C SER A 121 16.70 -6.34 6.22
N GLY A 122 17.87 -6.66 5.67
CA GLY A 122 18.68 -5.74 4.87
C GLY A 122 17.95 -5.26 3.62
N LEU A 123 17.31 -6.16 2.88
CA LEU A 123 16.54 -5.83 1.67
C LEU A 123 15.35 -4.91 1.98
N PHE A 124 14.61 -5.17 3.06
CA PHE A 124 13.54 -4.27 3.48
C PHE A 124 14.07 -2.88 3.83
N LEU A 125 15.20 -2.76 4.53
CA LEU A 125 15.79 -1.47 4.85
C LEU A 125 16.21 -0.71 3.59
N VAL A 126 16.89 -1.37 2.65
CA VAL A 126 17.28 -0.79 1.36
C VAL A 126 16.04 -0.30 0.61
N PHE A 127 15.00 -1.12 0.52
CA PHE A 127 13.75 -0.77 -0.15
C PHE A 127 13.07 0.45 0.49
N TYR A 128 13.00 0.50 1.82
CA TYR A 128 12.35 1.60 2.52
C TYR A 128 13.15 2.91 2.42
N LEU A 129 14.47 2.84 2.63
CA LEU A 129 15.30 4.03 2.73
C LEU A 129 15.68 4.62 1.37
N LEU A 130 15.84 3.79 0.34
CA LEU A 130 16.29 4.26 -0.98
C LEU A 130 15.14 4.47 -1.97
N ILE A 131 13.98 3.82 -1.74
CA ILE A 131 12.87 3.85 -2.70
C ILE A 131 11.62 4.48 -2.08
N VAL A 132 11.02 3.84 -1.07
CA VAL A 132 9.66 4.20 -0.65
C VAL A 132 9.59 5.56 0.03
N ILE A 133 10.41 5.78 1.05
CA ILE A 133 10.38 7.04 1.84
C ILE A 133 10.84 8.23 0.99
N PRO A 134 11.97 8.17 0.23
CA PRO A 134 12.37 9.26 -0.65
C PRO A 134 11.33 9.61 -1.70
N THR A 135 10.68 8.60 -2.32
CA THR A 135 9.62 8.83 -3.31
C THR A 135 8.41 9.54 -2.69
N ALA A 136 7.98 9.13 -1.48
CA ALA A 136 6.87 9.78 -0.78
C ALA A 136 7.18 11.26 -0.45
N LEU A 137 8.40 11.55 0.00
CA LEU A 137 8.84 12.92 0.27
C LEU A 137 8.91 13.76 -1.00
N TYR A 138 9.47 13.22 -2.08
CA TYR A 138 9.64 13.91 -3.35
C TYR A 138 8.30 14.22 -4.01
N THR A 139 7.40 13.23 -4.13
CA THR A 139 6.06 13.44 -4.71
C THR A 139 5.24 14.40 -3.88
N GLY A 140 5.37 14.33 -2.55
CA GLY A 140 4.80 15.32 -1.64
C GLY A 140 5.32 16.73 -1.91
N ALA A 141 6.62 16.88 -2.10
CA ALA A 141 7.23 18.19 -2.38
C ALA A 141 6.77 18.77 -3.71
N ILE A 142 6.59 17.94 -4.77
CA ILE A 142 6.01 18.38 -6.04
C ILE A 142 4.60 18.93 -5.83
N ALA A 143 3.75 18.19 -5.09
CA ALA A 143 2.37 18.63 -4.83
C ALA A 143 2.33 19.96 -4.08
N PHE A 144 3.09 20.09 -2.99
CA PHE A 144 3.19 21.33 -2.20
C PHE A 144 3.70 22.50 -3.04
N ASN A 145 4.79 22.28 -3.81
CA ASN A 145 5.36 23.32 -4.65
C ASN A 145 4.34 23.84 -5.67
N LYS A 146 3.62 22.95 -6.35
CA LYS A 146 2.65 23.34 -7.39
C LYS A 146 1.36 23.95 -6.83
N ILE A 147 0.84 23.46 -5.71
CA ILE A 147 -0.41 23.99 -5.15
C ILE A 147 -0.17 25.32 -4.44
N PHE A 148 0.92 25.47 -3.68
CA PHE A 148 1.26 26.72 -3.00
C PHE A 148 2.02 27.70 -3.87
N ASN A 149 2.49 27.29 -5.05
CA ASN A 149 3.32 28.12 -5.95
C ASN A 149 4.58 28.67 -5.25
N LEU A 150 5.31 27.78 -4.53
CA LEU A 150 6.42 28.17 -3.67
C LEU A 150 7.58 28.84 -4.44
N GLU A 151 7.80 28.42 -5.70
CA GLU A 151 8.77 29.04 -6.59
C GLU A 151 8.55 30.53 -6.73
N THR A 152 7.31 30.93 -7.04
CA THR A 152 6.96 32.36 -7.25
C THR A 152 6.94 33.13 -5.93
N ILE A 153 6.41 32.54 -4.85
CA ILE A 153 6.24 33.23 -3.56
C ILE A 153 7.56 33.56 -2.90
N PHE A 154 8.50 32.61 -2.93
CA PHE A 154 9.79 32.75 -2.27
C PHE A 154 10.94 33.09 -3.24
N GLY A 155 10.67 33.27 -4.54
CA GLY A 155 11.71 33.53 -5.55
C GLY A 155 12.72 32.40 -5.70
N LEU A 156 12.28 31.15 -5.48
CA LEU A 156 13.14 29.96 -5.50
C LEU A 156 13.17 29.34 -6.89
N SER A 157 14.30 28.70 -7.23
CA SER A 157 14.33 27.79 -8.34
C SER A 157 13.52 26.51 -8.00
N TYR A 158 13.08 25.76 -9.02
CA TYR A 158 12.38 24.49 -8.83
C TYR A 158 13.14 23.55 -7.90
N ALA A 159 14.46 23.37 -8.13
CA ALA A 159 15.29 22.50 -7.30
C ALA A 159 15.36 22.95 -5.84
N GLN A 160 15.50 24.25 -5.59
CA GLN A 160 15.51 24.79 -4.23
C GLN A 160 14.17 24.59 -3.54
N ALA A 161 13.04 24.83 -4.24
CA ALA A 161 11.71 24.62 -3.70
C ALA A 161 11.49 23.16 -3.31
N ILE A 162 11.91 22.20 -4.14
CA ILE A 162 11.83 20.77 -3.85
C ILE A 162 12.70 20.41 -2.62
N VAL A 163 13.98 20.83 -2.59
CA VAL A 163 14.88 20.53 -1.46
C VAL A 163 14.32 21.04 -0.14
N TYR A 164 13.91 22.31 -0.08
CA TYR A 164 13.41 22.89 1.16
C TYR A 164 12.09 22.24 1.61
N THR A 165 11.22 21.91 0.66
CA THR A 165 9.95 21.23 0.98
C THR A 165 10.16 19.81 1.47
N VAL A 166 11.05 19.02 0.85
CA VAL A 166 11.43 17.68 1.31
C VAL A 166 11.97 17.74 2.74
N ILE A 167 12.87 18.67 3.03
CA ILE A 167 13.43 18.84 4.38
C ILE A 167 12.33 19.22 5.38
N ALA A 168 11.47 20.19 5.04
CA ALA A 168 10.40 20.63 5.94
C ALA A 168 9.42 19.50 6.28
N ILE A 169 8.95 18.76 5.26
CA ILE A 169 8.04 17.61 5.45
C ILE A 169 8.75 16.51 6.24
N GLY A 170 10.00 16.19 5.88
CA GLY A 170 10.79 15.13 6.51
C GLY A 170 11.07 15.40 7.98
N VAL A 171 11.38 16.65 8.36
CA VAL A 171 11.60 17.04 9.77
C VAL A 171 10.31 16.88 10.58
N VAL A 172 9.16 17.38 10.08
CA VAL A 172 7.87 17.23 10.76
C VAL A 172 7.52 15.75 10.92
N GLY A 173 7.67 14.95 9.86
CA GLY A 173 7.43 13.52 9.89
C GLY A 173 8.35 12.78 10.87
N ALA A 174 9.65 13.11 10.87
CA ALA A 174 10.62 12.49 11.77
C ALA A 174 10.28 12.73 13.25
N ILE A 175 9.93 13.96 13.62
CA ILE A 175 9.50 14.28 15.00
C ILE A 175 8.30 13.39 15.38
N TYR A 176 7.31 13.29 14.50
CA TYR A 176 6.10 12.52 14.76
C TYR A 176 6.38 11.01 14.91
N ALA A 177 7.17 10.43 13.99
CA ALA A 177 7.49 8.98 14.00
C ALA A 177 8.36 8.58 15.19
N ILE A 178 9.36 9.41 15.56
CA ILE A 178 10.33 9.09 16.60
C ILE A 178 9.69 9.07 17.99
N PHE A 179 8.74 9.94 18.24
CA PHE A 179 8.13 10.09 19.58
C PHE A 179 6.82 9.34 19.75
N GLY A 180 6.11 8.95 18.69
CA GLY A 180 4.76 8.40 18.76
C GLY A 180 4.62 6.87 18.82
N GLY A 181 5.59 6.11 18.30
CA GLY A 181 5.48 4.66 18.14
C GLY A 181 4.33 4.23 17.21
N LEU A 182 4.10 2.90 17.09
CA LEU A 182 3.11 2.36 16.14
C LEU A 182 1.67 2.82 16.41
N LYS A 183 1.26 2.96 17.68
CA LYS A 183 -0.11 3.31 18.02
C LYS A 183 -0.46 4.75 17.63
N ALA A 184 0.45 5.69 17.87
CA ALA A 184 0.24 7.08 17.48
C ALA A 184 0.17 7.22 15.95
N VAL A 185 1.02 6.49 15.22
CA VAL A 185 0.95 6.42 13.76
C VAL A 185 -0.41 5.89 13.31
N ALA A 186 -0.89 4.75 13.84
CA ALA A 186 -2.15 4.13 13.43
C ALA A 186 -3.39 4.99 13.78
N VAL A 187 -3.37 5.71 14.90
CA VAL A 187 -4.45 6.63 15.29
C VAL A 187 -4.47 7.87 14.39
N SER A 188 -3.32 8.49 14.14
CA SER A 188 -3.25 9.63 13.21
C SER A 188 -3.63 9.22 11.78
N ASP A 189 -3.21 8.04 11.35
CA ASP A 189 -3.62 7.48 10.07
C ASP A 189 -5.14 7.37 9.97
N THR A 190 -5.82 6.93 11.04
CA THR A 190 -7.28 6.83 11.05
C THR A 190 -7.96 8.17 10.82
N ILE A 191 -7.47 9.24 11.44
CA ILE A 191 -8.02 10.59 11.28
C ILE A 191 -7.70 11.12 9.88
N ASN A 192 -6.45 11.01 9.46
CA ASN A 192 -6.00 11.45 8.15
C ASN A 192 -6.66 10.68 7.01
N ALA A 193 -6.98 9.38 7.18
CA ALA A 193 -7.71 8.60 6.19
C ALA A 193 -9.09 9.20 5.89
N VAL A 194 -9.84 9.57 6.94
CA VAL A 194 -11.15 10.21 6.77
C VAL A 194 -11.02 11.56 6.03
N ILE A 195 -10.04 12.37 6.44
CA ILE A 195 -9.79 13.68 5.82
C ILE A 195 -9.38 13.52 4.36
N LEU A 196 -8.48 12.55 4.07
CA LEU A 196 -8.02 12.29 2.70
C LEU A 196 -9.14 11.78 1.80
N VAL A 197 -9.98 10.86 2.29
CA VAL A 197 -11.12 10.35 1.51
C VAL A 197 -12.08 11.47 1.15
N ILE A 198 -12.43 12.33 2.13
CA ILE A 198 -13.30 13.49 1.87
C ILE A 198 -12.63 14.43 0.87
N GLY A 199 -11.38 14.82 1.10
CA GLY A 199 -10.64 15.73 0.21
C GLY A 199 -10.49 15.19 -1.21
N ALA A 200 -10.15 13.90 -1.34
CA ALA A 200 -9.96 13.28 -2.63
C ALA A 200 -11.28 13.06 -3.41
N LEU A 201 -12.41 12.82 -2.72
CA LEU A 201 -13.73 12.75 -3.35
C LEU A 201 -14.26 14.11 -3.79
N LEU A 202 -13.89 15.18 -3.12
CA LEU A 202 -14.28 16.53 -3.54
C LEU A 202 -13.70 16.91 -4.92
N VAL A 203 -12.50 16.42 -5.26
CA VAL A 203 -11.85 16.75 -6.53
C VAL A 203 -12.70 16.30 -7.74
N PRO A 204 -13.10 15.02 -7.89
CA PRO A 204 -13.96 14.64 -9.03
C PRO A 204 -15.33 15.31 -9.00
N VAL A 205 -15.90 15.61 -7.81
CA VAL A 205 -17.17 16.32 -7.71
C VAL A 205 -17.05 17.74 -8.29
N PHE A 206 -16.05 18.51 -7.87
CA PHE A 206 -15.84 19.85 -8.41
C PHE A 206 -15.40 19.84 -9.88
N ALA A 207 -14.65 18.82 -10.31
CA ALA A 207 -14.27 18.67 -11.70
C ALA A 207 -15.48 18.38 -12.60
N LEU A 208 -16.41 17.52 -12.15
CA LEU A 208 -17.68 17.27 -12.86
C LEU A 208 -18.56 18.53 -12.93
N LEU A 209 -18.68 19.26 -11.82
CA LEU A 209 -19.39 20.55 -11.80
C LEU A 209 -18.78 21.57 -12.75
N TYR A 210 -17.43 21.64 -12.78
CA TYR A 210 -16.72 22.53 -13.70
C TYR A 210 -16.97 22.15 -15.16
N LEU A 211 -16.83 20.86 -15.50
CA LEU A 211 -17.00 20.34 -16.86
C LEU A 211 -18.46 20.47 -17.35
N GLY A 212 -19.43 20.25 -16.46
CA GLY A 212 -20.87 20.32 -16.75
C GLY A 212 -21.49 21.71 -16.49
N ASN A 213 -20.69 22.80 -16.42
CA ASN A 213 -21.18 24.18 -16.19
C ASN A 213 -22.14 24.30 -15.00
N GLY A 214 -21.83 23.63 -13.89
CA GLY A 214 -22.62 23.64 -12.66
C GLY A 214 -23.54 22.42 -12.48
N SER A 215 -23.56 21.48 -13.44
CA SER A 215 -24.36 20.23 -13.37
C SER A 215 -23.45 19.00 -13.32
N ILE A 216 -23.58 18.20 -12.26
CA ILE A 216 -22.87 16.90 -12.17
C ILE A 216 -23.36 15.93 -13.25
N SER A 217 -24.67 15.89 -13.52
CA SER A 217 -25.23 14.99 -14.54
C SER A 217 -24.72 15.31 -15.94
N GLU A 218 -24.56 16.59 -16.28
CA GLU A 218 -23.99 17.01 -17.55
C GLU A 218 -22.50 16.68 -17.63
N GLY A 219 -21.75 16.91 -16.55
CA GLY A 219 -20.34 16.51 -16.47
C GLY A 219 -20.15 14.99 -16.63
N LEU A 220 -21.01 14.20 -16.02
CA LEU A 220 -21.04 12.74 -16.21
C LEU A 220 -21.40 12.36 -17.65
N ASN A 221 -22.40 12.99 -18.24
CA ASN A 221 -22.79 12.77 -19.63
C ASN A 221 -21.62 12.98 -20.58
N ILE A 222 -20.88 14.09 -20.41
CA ILE A 222 -19.72 14.39 -21.25
C ILE A 222 -18.68 13.28 -21.16
N ILE A 223 -18.23 12.87 -19.99
CA ILE A 223 -17.17 11.86 -19.84
C ILE A 223 -17.62 10.43 -20.19
N THR A 224 -18.93 10.15 -20.23
CA THR A 224 -19.46 8.83 -20.63
C THR A 224 -19.83 8.75 -22.11
N THR A 225 -19.86 9.88 -22.82
CA THR A 225 -20.18 9.92 -24.25
C THR A 225 -19.01 10.34 -25.13
N THR A 226 -17.97 11.00 -24.55
CA THR A 226 -16.76 11.41 -25.25
C THR A 226 -15.56 10.65 -24.70
N HIS A 227 -14.67 10.19 -25.60
CA HIS A 227 -13.48 9.44 -25.22
C HIS A 227 -13.77 8.23 -24.30
N VAL A 228 -14.82 7.47 -24.65
CA VAL A 228 -15.27 6.29 -23.86
C VAL A 228 -14.18 5.22 -23.73
N GLU A 229 -13.24 5.16 -24.67
CA GLU A 229 -12.08 4.26 -24.64
C GLU A 229 -11.17 4.49 -23.42
N LYS A 230 -11.17 5.69 -22.85
CA LYS A 230 -10.38 6.00 -21.64
C LYS A 230 -10.90 5.33 -20.37
N TRP A 231 -12.16 4.88 -20.35
CA TRP A 231 -12.71 4.06 -19.26
C TRP A 231 -12.16 2.64 -19.25
N ASN A 232 -11.48 2.21 -20.31
CA ASN A 232 -11.05 0.83 -20.45
C ASN A 232 -10.02 0.42 -19.40
N ALA A 233 -10.43 -0.48 -18.51
CA ALA A 233 -9.57 -1.11 -17.51
C ALA A 233 -8.77 -2.31 -18.05
N ILE A 234 -9.14 -2.78 -19.27
CA ILE A 234 -8.47 -3.89 -19.95
C ILE A 234 -7.38 -3.31 -20.82
N GLY A 235 -6.16 -3.31 -20.34
CA GLY A 235 -5.01 -2.76 -21.05
C GLY A 235 -4.68 -3.55 -22.32
N SER A 236 -4.46 -2.84 -23.42
CA SER A 236 -3.95 -3.42 -24.68
C SER A 236 -2.46 -3.79 -24.56
N SER A 237 -1.93 -4.48 -25.56
CA SER A 237 -0.51 -4.86 -25.59
C SER A 237 0.44 -3.64 -25.67
N THR A 238 -0.06 -2.50 -26.12
CA THR A 238 0.69 -1.24 -26.27
C THR A 238 0.57 -0.31 -25.07
N ASP A 239 -0.36 -0.56 -24.15
CA ASP A 239 -0.52 0.25 -22.95
C ASP A 239 0.63 0.04 -21.97
N SER A 240 0.84 1.00 -21.09
CA SER A 240 1.84 0.90 -20.01
C SER A 240 1.59 -0.28 -19.08
N THR A 241 0.32 -0.74 -19.01
CA THR A 241 -0.14 -1.84 -18.15
C THR A 241 -1.01 -2.81 -18.98
N PRO A 242 -0.41 -3.69 -19.79
CA PRO A 242 -1.15 -4.70 -20.54
C PRO A 242 -1.89 -5.67 -19.61
N TRP A 243 -3.14 -6.05 -19.95
CA TRP A 243 -3.99 -6.87 -19.07
C TRP A 243 -3.34 -8.20 -18.61
N PRO A 244 -2.53 -8.94 -19.43
CA PRO A 244 -1.94 -10.20 -18.95
C PRO A 244 -0.92 -9.97 -17.81
N THR A 245 -0.43 -8.74 -17.62
CA THR A 245 0.49 -8.41 -16.53
C THR A 245 -0.17 -8.52 -15.16
N ILE A 246 -1.51 -8.43 -15.09
CA ILE A 246 -2.28 -8.64 -13.85
C ILE A 246 -2.02 -10.04 -13.29
N PHE A 247 -1.97 -11.06 -14.15
CA PHE A 247 -1.77 -12.47 -13.75
C PHE A 247 -0.29 -12.85 -13.63
N SER A 248 0.63 -11.93 -13.85
CA SER A 248 2.07 -12.16 -13.78
C SER A 248 2.73 -11.24 -12.75
N GLY A 249 3.56 -10.31 -13.17
CA GLY A 249 4.35 -9.46 -12.28
C GLY A 249 3.53 -8.58 -11.33
N ILE A 250 2.39 -8.04 -11.77
CA ILE A 250 1.55 -7.17 -10.90
C ILE A 250 1.01 -7.96 -9.71
N MET A 251 0.47 -9.16 -9.95
CA MET A 251 -0.05 -9.99 -8.84
C MET A 251 1.05 -10.35 -7.85
N VAL A 252 2.27 -10.65 -8.33
CA VAL A 252 3.43 -10.91 -7.46
C VAL A 252 3.75 -9.70 -6.60
N VAL A 253 3.78 -8.49 -7.17
CA VAL A 253 4.00 -7.24 -6.43
C VAL A 253 2.89 -7.01 -5.39
N HIS A 254 1.64 -7.30 -5.72
CA HIS A 254 0.53 -7.19 -4.76
C HIS A 254 0.67 -8.19 -3.60
N PHE A 255 1.06 -9.43 -3.87
CA PHE A 255 1.35 -10.39 -2.79
C PHE A 255 2.48 -9.90 -1.91
N PHE A 256 3.59 -9.38 -2.49
CA PHE A 256 4.64 -8.77 -1.69
C PHE A 256 4.10 -7.69 -0.76
N TYR A 257 3.44 -6.69 -1.34
CA TYR A 257 3.05 -5.48 -0.62
C TYR A 257 2.07 -5.76 0.53
N TRP A 258 1.09 -6.64 0.29
CA TRP A 258 0.01 -6.87 1.24
C TRP A 258 0.26 -8.02 2.21
N THR A 259 1.09 -9.02 1.86
CA THR A 259 1.27 -10.19 2.71
C THR A 259 2.61 -10.26 3.41
N THR A 260 3.65 -9.64 2.87
CA THR A 260 5.03 -9.74 3.37
C THR A 260 5.68 -8.39 3.71
N ASN A 261 5.13 -7.28 3.26
CA ASN A 261 5.69 -5.96 3.57
C ASN A 261 5.47 -5.63 5.05
N GLN A 262 6.56 -5.48 5.80
CA GLN A 262 6.54 -5.19 7.23
C GLN A 262 5.70 -3.95 7.55
N ALA A 263 5.84 -2.86 6.77
CA ALA A 263 5.13 -1.62 7.04
C ALA A 263 3.60 -1.77 6.99
N ILE A 264 3.08 -2.67 6.17
CA ILE A 264 1.64 -2.97 6.08
C ILE A 264 1.22 -3.99 7.13
N VAL A 265 1.94 -5.13 7.19
CA VAL A 265 1.54 -6.26 8.03
C VAL A 265 1.71 -5.97 9.52
N GLN A 266 2.65 -5.10 9.91
CA GLN A 266 2.91 -4.73 11.31
C GLN A 266 1.64 -4.21 12.03
N ARG A 267 0.74 -3.54 11.32
CA ARG A 267 -0.55 -3.08 11.88
C ARG A 267 -1.45 -4.25 12.23
N CYS A 268 -1.46 -5.27 11.37
CA CYS A 268 -2.23 -6.49 11.60
C CYS A 268 -1.66 -7.29 12.77
N LEU A 269 -0.32 -7.28 12.96
CA LEU A 269 0.35 -7.91 14.10
C LEU A 269 0.03 -7.19 15.42
N GLY A 270 -0.33 -5.90 15.36
CA GLY A 270 -0.81 -5.10 16.48
C GLY A 270 -2.29 -5.29 16.82
N ALA A 271 -3.02 -6.19 16.15
CA ALA A 271 -4.44 -6.45 16.39
C ALA A 271 -4.68 -6.99 17.79
N LYS A 272 -5.80 -6.59 18.42
CA LYS A 272 -6.19 -7.08 19.75
C LYS A 272 -6.63 -8.55 19.74
N ASP A 273 -7.21 -9.00 18.63
CA ASP A 273 -7.64 -10.37 18.35
C ASP A 273 -7.65 -10.64 16.84
N LEU A 274 -7.72 -11.92 16.44
CA LEU A 274 -7.73 -12.30 15.03
C LEU A 274 -8.94 -11.69 14.28
N ALA A 275 -10.13 -11.70 14.88
CA ALA A 275 -11.33 -11.17 14.26
C ALA A 275 -11.20 -9.67 13.94
N SER A 276 -10.55 -8.88 14.82
CA SER A 276 -10.27 -7.46 14.58
C SER A 276 -9.26 -7.26 13.46
N GLY A 277 -8.21 -8.07 13.40
CA GLY A 277 -7.25 -8.05 12.30
C GLY A 277 -7.90 -8.37 10.95
N GLN A 278 -8.69 -9.45 10.91
CA GLN A 278 -9.44 -9.85 9.72
C GLN A 278 -10.42 -8.77 9.25
N LYS A 279 -11.18 -8.18 10.18
CA LYS A 279 -12.07 -7.04 9.87
C LYS A 279 -11.30 -5.88 9.26
N GLY A 280 -10.18 -5.49 9.86
CA GLY A 280 -9.38 -4.37 9.39
C GLY A 280 -8.86 -4.59 7.96
N ILE A 281 -8.34 -5.77 7.67
CA ILE A 281 -7.85 -6.14 6.34
C ILE A 281 -8.99 -6.07 5.30
N LEU A 282 -10.19 -6.60 5.61
CA LEU A 282 -11.30 -6.60 4.66
C LEU A 282 -11.95 -5.22 4.52
N ILE A 283 -11.91 -4.36 5.54
CA ILE A 283 -12.27 -2.93 5.42
C ILE A 283 -11.30 -2.23 4.44
N ALA A 284 -10.00 -2.48 4.56
CA ALA A 284 -9.02 -1.95 3.62
C ALA A 284 -9.29 -2.46 2.19
N ALA A 285 -9.56 -3.75 2.01
CA ALA A 285 -9.88 -4.33 0.72
C ALA A 285 -11.13 -3.72 0.07
N LEU A 286 -12.19 -3.48 0.85
CA LEU A 286 -13.40 -2.80 0.38
C LEU A 286 -13.10 -1.38 -0.10
N PHE A 287 -12.30 -0.62 0.69
CA PHE A 287 -11.95 0.73 0.30
C PHE A 287 -11.12 0.76 -1.00
N LEU A 288 -10.19 -0.20 -1.16
CA LEU A 288 -9.34 -0.28 -2.35
C LEU A 288 -10.13 -0.57 -3.64
N LEU A 289 -11.30 -1.19 -3.56
CA LEU A 289 -12.23 -1.31 -4.70
C LEU A 289 -12.80 0.03 -5.15
N THR A 290 -12.86 1.02 -4.27
CA THR A 290 -13.38 2.37 -4.60
C THR A 290 -12.30 3.33 -5.11
N LEU A 291 -11.02 2.92 -5.09
CA LEU A 291 -9.90 3.78 -5.49
C LEU A 291 -10.00 4.36 -6.91
N PRO A 292 -10.57 3.68 -7.92
CA PRO A 292 -10.73 4.27 -9.24
C PRO A 292 -11.47 5.61 -9.24
N ILE A 293 -12.42 5.82 -8.33
CA ILE A 293 -13.14 7.09 -8.17
C ILE A 293 -12.21 8.21 -7.69
N ILE A 294 -11.23 7.87 -6.84
CA ILE A 294 -10.32 8.83 -6.20
C ILE A 294 -9.05 9.03 -7.04
N LEU A 295 -8.55 7.98 -7.67
CA LEU A 295 -7.25 7.99 -8.36
C LEU A 295 -7.38 8.15 -9.88
N ASN A 296 -8.30 7.41 -10.51
CA ASN A 296 -8.37 7.32 -11.96
C ASN A 296 -9.35 8.34 -12.56
N LEU A 297 -10.52 8.50 -11.97
CA LEU A 297 -11.54 9.43 -12.46
C LEU A 297 -11.03 10.89 -12.54
N PRO A 298 -10.28 11.43 -11.53
CA PRO A 298 -9.70 12.75 -11.69
C PRO A 298 -8.70 12.85 -12.85
N GLY A 299 -7.98 11.76 -13.21
CA GLY A 299 -7.11 11.73 -14.39
C GLY A 299 -7.89 11.88 -15.70
N LEU A 300 -9.00 11.15 -15.84
CA LEU A 300 -9.91 11.29 -16.96
C LEU A 300 -10.52 12.72 -17.03
N LEU A 301 -10.93 13.25 -15.90
CA LEU A 301 -11.43 14.63 -15.80
C LEU A 301 -10.35 15.67 -16.13
N SER A 302 -9.10 15.41 -15.71
CA SER A 302 -7.95 16.26 -16.10
C SER A 302 -7.78 16.31 -17.62
N PHE A 303 -7.91 15.17 -18.29
CA PHE A 303 -7.86 15.11 -19.75
C PHE A 303 -8.93 16.00 -20.41
N HIS A 304 -10.18 15.90 -19.97
CA HIS A 304 -11.28 16.71 -20.53
C HIS A 304 -11.17 18.22 -20.21
N ILE A 305 -10.61 18.57 -19.05
CA ILE A 305 -10.56 19.96 -18.56
C ILE A 305 -9.29 20.70 -18.99
N LEU A 306 -8.14 19.99 -19.00
CA LEU A 306 -6.82 20.60 -19.28
C LEU A 306 -6.36 20.36 -20.73
N GLY A 307 -7.00 19.42 -21.46
CA GLY A 307 -6.58 19.01 -22.80
C GLY A 307 -5.40 18.05 -22.78
N GLU A 308 -4.90 17.73 -23.96
CA GLU A 308 -3.75 16.87 -24.19
C GLU A 308 -2.40 17.62 -24.07
N GLY A 309 -1.30 16.87 -23.92
CA GLY A 309 0.06 17.40 -24.08
C GLY A 309 0.71 17.98 -22.83
N LEU A 310 0.16 17.73 -21.62
CA LEU A 310 0.85 18.14 -20.38
C LEU A 310 2.21 17.44 -20.26
N ASN A 311 3.23 18.22 -19.94
CA ASN A 311 4.59 17.75 -19.67
C ASN A 311 5.23 18.57 -18.55
N PRO A 312 5.63 17.97 -17.40
CA PRO A 312 5.44 16.54 -17.06
C PRO A 312 3.98 16.19 -16.73
N ILE A 313 3.59 14.95 -17.05
CA ILE A 313 2.22 14.45 -16.81
C ILE A 313 1.84 14.42 -15.32
N ASP A 314 2.82 14.28 -14.44
CA ASP A 314 2.64 14.28 -12.98
C ASP A 314 2.05 15.60 -12.43
N THR A 315 2.00 16.65 -13.25
CA THR A 315 1.36 17.93 -12.91
C THR A 315 -0.15 17.94 -13.13
N SER A 316 -0.72 16.93 -13.80
CA SER A 316 -2.14 16.87 -14.17
C SER A 316 -3.08 17.00 -12.96
N TYR A 317 -2.83 16.24 -11.90
CA TYR A 317 -3.66 16.27 -10.71
C TYR A 317 -3.57 17.59 -9.90
N PRO A 318 -2.37 18.11 -9.57
CA PRO A 318 -2.26 19.42 -8.94
C PRO A 318 -2.89 20.58 -9.74
N LEU A 319 -2.74 20.57 -11.07
CA LEU A 319 -3.34 21.56 -11.94
C LEU A 319 -4.87 21.47 -11.96
N LEU A 320 -5.42 20.24 -12.01
CA LEU A 320 -6.85 20.02 -11.87
C LEU A 320 -7.38 20.61 -10.55
N VAL A 321 -6.75 20.25 -9.42
CA VAL A 321 -7.13 20.76 -8.08
C VAL A 321 -7.14 22.28 -8.07
N ASN A 322 -6.09 22.92 -8.56
CA ASN A 322 -6.01 24.38 -8.61
C ASN A 322 -7.10 25.01 -9.49
N LYS A 323 -7.50 24.35 -10.57
CA LYS A 323 -8.48 24.87 -11.51
C LYS A 323 -9.93 24.74 -11.03
N VAL A 324 -10.25 23.62 -10.36
CA VAL A 324 -11.65 23.28 -10.03
C VAL A 324 -12.04 23.51 -8.58
N MET A 325 -11.09 23.42 -7.62
CA MET A 325 -11.42 23.53 -6.21
C MET A 325 -11.47 24.96 -5.70
N PRO A 326 -12.50 25.32 -4.89
CA PRO A 326 -12.52 26.59 -4.17
C PRO A 326 -11.29 26.76 -3.27
N THR A 327 -10.75 27.99 -3.19
CA THR A 327 -9.51 28.31 -2.47
C THR A 327 -9.48 27.84 -1.01
N ALA A 328 -10.63 27.89 -0.31
CA ALA A 328 -10.75 27.42 1.08
C ALA A 328 -10.56 25.90 1.19
N LEU A 329 -11.08 25.15 0.22
CA LEU A 329 -10.98 23.70 0.18
C LEU A 329 -9.62 23.21 -0.34
N GLN A 330 -8.89 24.02 -1.08
CA GLN A 330 -7.51 23.70 -1.48
C GLN A 330 -6.61 23.48 -0.26
N GLY A 331 -6.70 24.34 0.77
CA GLY A 331 -5.92 24.17 2.00
C GLY A 331 -6.30 22.91 2.79
N PHE A 332 -7.61 22.58 2.85
CA PHE A 332 -8.08 21.31 3.40
C PHE A 332 -7.49 20.11 2.64
N PHE A 333 -7.53 20.17 1.30
CA PHE A 333 -6.97 19.11 0.45
C PHE A 333 -5.45 18.93 0.63
N ILE A 334 -4.71 20.06 0.74
CA ILE A 334 -3.26 20.00 1.01
C ILE A 334 -2.98 19.38 2.38
N ALA A 335 -3.81 19.67 3.41
CA ALA A 335 -3.68 19.03 4.72
C ALA A 335 -3.94 17.51 4.63
N ALA A 336 -4.89 17.09 3.81
CA ALA A 336 -5.15 15.68 3.52
C ALA A 336 -3.94 15.00 2.85
N LEU A 337 -3.34 15.63 1.84
CA LEU A 337 -2.11 15.15 1.20
C LEU A 337 -0.94 15.08 2.18
N PHE A 338 -0.78 16.11 3.01
CA PHE A 338 0.26 16.12 4.04
C PHE A 338 0.11 14.95 5.00
N GLY A 339 -1.13 14.67 5.44
CA GLY A 339 -1.45 13.49 6.24
C GLY A 339 -1.05 12.18 5.57
N ALA A 340 -1.27 12.05 4.26
CA ALA A 340 -0.88 10.86 3.48
C ALA A 340 0.66 10.70 3.39
N ILE A 341 1.39 11.81 3.16
CA ILE A 341 2.86 11.82 3.15
C ILE A 341 3.39 11.37 4.52
N LEU A 342 2.89 12.00 5.60
CA LEU A 342 3.31 11.69 6.95
C LEU A 342 2.99 10.23 7.32
N SER A 343 1.84 9.71 6.92
CA SER A 343 1.47 8.31 7.15
C SER A 343 2.46 7.36 6.50
N THR A 344 2.75 7.54 5.21
CA THR A 344 3.74 6.71 4.51
C THR A 344 5.12 6.83 5.15
N PHE A 345 5.61 8.05 5.33
CA PHE A 345 6.91 8.32 5.96
C PHE A 345 7.04 7.65 7.33
N ASN A 346 6.08 7.91 8.23
CA ASN A 346 6.09 7.39 9.61
C ASN A 346 6.00 5.88 9.67
N SER A 347 5.17 5.30 8.81
CA SER A 347 4.92 3.87 8.75
C SER A 347 6.15 3.10 8.32
N PHE A 348 6.80 3.53 7.25
CA PHE A 348 7.99 2.87 6.74
C PHE A 348 9.20 3.14 7.63
N LEU A 349 9.32 4.34 8.21
CA LEU A 349 10.38 4.67 9.17
C LEU A 349 10.27 3.85 10.46
N ASN A 350 9.06 3.74 11.03
CA ASN A 350 8.82 2.92 12.22
C ASN A 350 9.10 1.43 11.95
N SER A 351 8.69 0.93 10.78
CA SER A 351 8.96 -0.45 10.38
C SER A 351 10.43 -0.72 10.14
N ALA A 352 11.16 0.22 9.51
CA ALA A 352 12.60 0.15 9.35
C ALA A 352 13.33 0.09 10.70
N ALA A 353 12.93 0.94 11.64
CA ALA A 353 13.48 0.92 13.00
C ALA A 353 13.16 -0.40 13.73
N THR A 354 11.95 -0.94 13.56
CA THR A 354 11.55 -2.23 14.13
C THR A 354 12.41 -3.36 13.59
N ILE A 355 12.58 -3.46 12.27
CA ILE A 355 13.44 -4.46 11.63
C ILE A 355 14.88 -4.31 12.11
N TYR A 356 15.41 -3.09 12.13
CA TYR A 356 16.77 -2.88 12.60
C TYR A 356 16.96 -3.34 14.05
N CYS A 357 16.08 -2.91 14.97
CA CYS A 357 16.21 -3.21 16.39
C CYS A 357 15.94 -4.68 16.73
N LYS A 358 15.00 -5.32 16.05
CA LYS A 358 14.59 -6.70 16.36
C LYS A 358 15.38 -7.76 15.58
N ASP A 359 15.82 -7.43 14.37
CA ASP A 359 16.44 -8.42 13.48
C ASP A 359 17.96 -8.20 13.34
N LEU A 360 18.42 -6.98 13.04
CA LEU A 360 19.83 -6.71 12.74
C LEU A 360 20.66 -6.42 13.99
N LEU A 361 20.17 -5.59 14.89
CA LEU A 361 20.92 -5.18 16.08
C LEU A 361 21.39 -6.35 16.98
N PRO A 362 20.59 -7.43 17.20
CA PRO A 362 21.04 -8.60 17.94
C PRO A 362 22.15 -9.39 17.24
N SER A 363 22.32 -9.22 15.93
CA SER A 363 23.37 -9.88 15.13
C SER A 363 24.65 -9.07 15.09
N ILE A 364 24.56 -7.73 15.16
CA ILE A 364 25.69 -6.81 15.21
C ILE A 364 26.30 -6.78 16.63
N SER A 365 25.44 -6.86 17.64
CA SER A 365 25.85 -6.77 19.05
C SER A 365 25.15 -7.83 19.88
N LYS A 366 25.93 -8.74 20.45
CA LYS A 366 25.45 -9.82 21.31
C LYS A 366 24.94 -9.35 22.69
N LYS A 367 25.03 -8.04 23.00
CA LYS A 367 24.56 -7.47 24.27
C LYS A 367 23.03 -7.64 24.35
N GLN A 368 22.54 -8.28 25.39
CA GLN A 368 21.12 -8.22 25.75
C GLN A 368 20.77 -6.81 26.18
N ARG A 369 19.70 -6.26 25.61
CA ARG A 369 19.23 -4.90 25.88
C ARG A 369 17.88 -4.93 26.56
N THR A 370 17.68 -4.02 27.46
CA THR A 370 16.36 -3.76 28.04
C THR A 370 15.42 -3.15 26.99
N ASP A 371 14.12 -3.21 27.22
CA ASP A 371 13.14 -2.58 26.35
C ASP A 371 13.39 -1.08 26.18
N GLN A 372 13.74 -0.39 27.27
CA GLN A 372 14.10 1.03 27.23
C GLN A 372 15.33 1.31 26.37
N GLU A 373 16.39 0.51 26.48
CA GLU A 373 17.57 0.62 25.62
C GLU A 373 17.20 0.42 24.14
N LEU A 374 16.35 -0.58 23.83
CA LEU A 374 15.90 -0.83 22.46
C LEU A 374 15.12 0.35 21.88
N ILE A 375 14.25 0.99 22.68
CA ILE A 375 13.47 2.16 22.24
C ILE A 375 14.39 3.36 21.99
N VAL A 376 15.41 3.58 22.85
CA VAL A 376 16.41 4.63 22.62
C VAL A 376 17.19 4.37 21.31
N TYR A 377 17.58 3.12 21.05
CA TYR A 377 18.20 2.74 19.78
C TYR A 377 17.26 2.96 18.59
N ALA A 378 15.98 2.57 18.71
CA ALA A 378 14.98 2.81 17.67
C ALA A 378 14.88 4.29 17.31
N LYS A 379 14.81 5.17 18.32
CA LYS A 379 14.76 6.64 18.11
C LYS A 379 15.99 7.16 17.39
N LYS A 380 17.21 6.76 17.82
CA LYS A 380 18.48 7.15 17.18
C LYS A 380 18.54 6.68 15.71
N VAL A 381 18.21 5.44 15.48
CA VAL A 381 18.24 4.84 14.12
C VAL A 381 17.20 5.51 13.24
N SER A 382 15.98 5.74 13.72
CA SER A 382 14.95 6.49 12.98
C SER A 382 15.43 7.89 12.60
N THR A 383 16.14 8.59 13.49
CA THR A 383 16.69 9.91 13.18
C THR A 383 17.70 9.85 12.03
N VAL A 384 18.65 8.91 12.10
CA VAL A 384 19.64 8.74 11.01
C VAL A 384 18.96 8.37 9.69
N MET A 385 18.00 7.41 9.73
CA MET A 385 17.26 6.98 8.55
C MET A 385 16.44 8.12 7.94
N ALA A 386 15.80 8.96 8.77
CA ALA A 386 15.07 10.13 8.30
C ALA A 386 15.98 11.12 7.57
N ILE A 387 17.17 11.41 8.12
CA ILE A 387 18.16 12.30 7.49
C ILE A 387 18.58 11.73 6.13
N VAL A 388 18.91 10.44 6.07
CA VAL A 388 19.31 9.77 4.81
C VAL A 388 18.23 9.91 3.75
N THR A 389 16.97 9.68 4.11
CA THR A 389 15.84 9.76 3.15
C THR A 389 15.56 11.21 2.70
N MET A 390 15.77 12.21 3.57
CA MET A 390 15.69 13.63 3.20
C MET A 390 16.80 14.06 2.23
N ILE A 391 17.97 13.44 2.30
CA ILE A 391 19.06 13.68 1.35
C ILE A 391 18.76 13.02 -0.01
N ILE A 392 18.24 11.78 0.01
CA ILE A 392 17.97 11.01 -1.22
C ILE A 392 16.74 11.54 -1.96
N GLY A 393 15.69 11.98 -1.25
CA GLY A 393 14.43 12.44 -1.84
C GLY A 393 14.60 13.44 -2.98
N PRO A 394 15.32 14.56 -2.80
CA PRO A 394 15.54 15.54 -3.87
C PRO A 394 16.29 14.99 -5.09
N LEU A 395 17.12 13.96 -4.95
CA LEU A 395 17.86 13.37 -6.08
C LEU A 395 16.92 12.74 -7.13
N LEU A 396 15.68 12.40 -6.74
CA LEU A 396 14.68 11.86 -7.66
C LEU A 396 14.23 12.86 -8.73
N MET A 397 14.49 14.17 -8.55
CA MET A 397 14.19 15.19 -9.57
C MET A 397 14.99 15.02 -10.89
N PHE A 398 16.10 14.29 -10.83
CA PHE A 398 16.93 14.03 -12.02
C PHE A 398 16.47 12.81 -12.82
N GLY A 399 15.41 12.11 -12.39
CA GLY A 399 14.78 11.02 -13.15
C GLY A 399 14.04 11.55 -14.39
N THR A 400 14.14 10.82 -15.50
CA THR A 400 13.57 11.23 -16.81
C THR A 400 12.19 10.67 -17.09
N ASP A 401 11.81 9.57 -16.45
CA ASP A 401 10.51 8.91 -16.62
C ASP A 401 9.54 9.31 -15.48
N GLY A 402 8.23 9.06 -15.65
CA GLY A 402 7.26 9.30 -14.60
C GLY A 402 7.61 8.55 -13.32
N ILE A 403 7.57 9.25 -12.18
CA ILE A 403 8.06 8.76 -10.87
C ILE A 403 7.44 7.43 -10.46
N PHE A 404 6.16 7.21 -10.79
CA PHE A 404 5.43 5.99 -10.45
C PHE A 404 6.09 4.74 -11.09
N LEU A 405 6.34 4.77 -12.40
CA LEU A 405 6.90 3.63 -13.12
C LEU A 405 8.36 3.37 -12.75
N ILE A 406 9.15 4.43 -12.54
CA ILE A 406 10.53 4.31 -12.04
C ILE A 406 10.55 3.57 -10.71
N THR A 407 9.72 4.00 -9.76
CA THR A 407 9.63 3.39 -8.43
C THR A 407 9.26 1.90 -8.52
N LYS A 408 8.28 1.54 -9.38
CA LYS A 408 7.89 0.15 -9.57
C LYS A 408 9.00 -0.69 -10.20
N ARG A 409 9.76 -0.12 -11.15
CA ARG A 409 10.90 -0.78 -11.77
C ARG A 409 12.01 -1.08 -10.76
N PHE A 410 12.37 -0.12 -9.89
CA PHE A 410 13.35 -0.37 -8.82
C PHE A 410 12.84 -1.33 -7.74
N ALA A 411 11.56 -1.29 -7.42
CA ALA A 411 10.95 -2.21 -6.45
C ALA A 411 11.06 -3.69 -6.88
N GLY A 412 11.19 -3.98 -8.17
CA GLY A 412 11.36 -5.34 -8.69
C GLY A 412 12.57 -6.08 -8.13
N PHE A 413 13.66 -5.38 -7.78
CA PHE A 413 14.84 -5.99 -7.14
C PHE A 413 14.52 -6.66 -5.80
N VAL A 414 13.53 -6.16 -5.09
CA VAL A 414 13.22 -6.56 -3.72
C VAL A 414 11.93 -7.36 -3.64
N ASN A 415 10.88 -6.87 -4.33
CA ASN A 415 9.55 -7.43 -4.21
C ASN A 415 9.47 -8.88 -4.73
N ILE A 416 10.07 -9.12 -5.88
CA ILE A 416 9.93 -10.39 -6.59
C ILE A 416 10.61 -11.54 -5.85
N PRO A 417 11.93 -11.45 -5.50
CA PRO A 417 12.60 -12.55 -4.82
C PRO A 417 12.03 -12.79 -3.42
N ILE A 418 11.59 -11.75 -2.70
CA ILE A 418 10.96 -11.93 -1.39
C ILE A 418 9.68 -12.76 -1.51
N VAL A 419 8.82 -12.49 -2.50
CA VAL A 419 7.59 -13.28 -2.70
C VAL A 419 7.90 -14.68 -3.18
N ALA A 420 8.91 -14.87 -4.02
CA ALA A 420 9.34 -16.20 -4.43
C ALA A 420 9.81 -17.04 -3.22
N LEU A 421 10.66 -16.47 -2.36
CA LEU A 421 11.08 -17.12 -1.10
C LEU A 421 9.89 -17.40 -0.18
N PHE A 422 8.97 -16.45 -0.10
CA PHE A 422 7.76 -16.57 0.71
C PHE A 422 6.86 -17.72 0.21
N ALA A 423 6.59 -17.77 -1.09
CA ALA A 423 5.80 -18.84 -1.71
C ALA A 423 6.43 -20.22 -1.50
N VAL A 424 7.74 -20.35 -1.80
CA VAL A 424 8.47 -21.60 -1.54
C VAL A 424 8.47 -21.94 -0.04
N GLY A 425 8.65 -20.93 0.82
CA GLY A 425 8.60 -21.09 2.27
C GLY A 425 7.26 -21.62 2.78
N LEU A 426 6.15 -21.24 2.17
CA LEU A 426 4.81 -21.70 2.55
C LEU A 426 4.48 -23.10 2.06
N PHE A 427 4.83 -23.41 0.81
CA PHE A 427 4.33 -24.61 0.13
C PHE A 427 5.34 -25.76 0.05
N ASN A 428 6.63 -25.49 0.20
CA ASN A 428 7.67 -26.50 0.20
C ASN A 428 8.36 -26.59 1.56
N LYS A 429 8.53 -27.78 2.13
CA LYS A 429 9.10 -27.97 3.47
C LYS A 429 10.58 -28.34 3.47
N THR A 430 11.17 -28.66 2.32
CA THR A 430 12.52 -29.27 2.23
C THR A 430 13.58 -28.32 1.67
N VAL A 431 13.21 -27.24 0.99
CA VAL A 431 14.15 -26.25 0.46
C VAL A 431 14.93 -25.58 1.59
N SER A 432 16.26 -25.56 1.48
CA SER A 432 17.17 -24.99 2.47
C SER A 432 17.31 -23.46 2.33
N GLY A 433 17.75 -22.79 3.40
CA GLY A 433 18.04 -21.35 3.36
C GLY A 433 19.18 -20.99 2.40
N LEU A 434 20.14 -21.90 2.17
CA LEU A 434 21.21 -21.68 1.19
C LEU A 434 20.63 -21.62 -0.24
N ALA A 435 19.74 -22.54 -0.60
CA ALA A 435 19.07 -22.52 -1.91
C ALA A 435 18.27 -21.21 -2.12
N ALA A 436 17.57 -20.74 -1.08
CA ALA A 436 16.83 -19.48 -1.11
C ALA A 436 17.76 -18.27 -1.32
N ARG A 437 18.90 -18.20 -0.64
CA ARG A 437 19.88 -17.11 -0.78
C ARG A 437 20.56 -17.11 -2.15
N ILE A 438 20.88 -18.27 -2.70
CA ILE A 438 21.44 -18.37 -4.06
C ILE A 438 20.42 -17.84 -5.08
N ALA A 439 19.16 -18.26 -5.00
CA ALA A 439 18.11 -17.80 -5.90
C ALA A 439 17.94 -16.26 -5.82
N LEU A 440 17.96 -15.68 -4.62
CA LEU A 440 17.90 -14.23 -4.42
C LEU A 440 19.06 -13.51 -5.09
N LEU A 441 20.29 -13.97 -4.90
CA LEU A 441 21.47 -13.36 -5.53
C LEU A 441 21.37 -13.42 -7.07
N VAL A 442 21.00 -14.59 -7.60
CA VAL A 442 20.81 -14.80 -9.04
C VAL A 442 19.70 -13.86 -9.57
N HIS A 443 18.59 -13.70 -8.84
CA HIS A 443 17.54 -12.75 -9.21
C HIS A 443 18.08 -11.33 -9.38
N VAL A 444 18.79 -10.80 -8.37
CA VAL A 444 19.32 -9.43 -8.40
C VAL A 444 20.21 -9.22 -9.63
N VAL A 445 21.10 -10.18 -9.93
CA VAL A 445 21.99 -10.12 -11.10
C VAL A 445 21.20 -10.18 -12.40
N LEU A 446 20.27 -11.13 -12.52
CA LEU A 446 19.47 -11.29 -13.75
C LEU A 446 18.54 -10.09 -13.99
N TYR A 447 17.85 -9.62 -12.94
CA TYR A 447 16.94 -8.48 -13.06
C TYR A 447 17.70 -7.22 -13.49
N PHE A 448 18.86 -6.95 -12.87
CA PHE A 448 19.73 -5.84 -13.27
C PHE A 448 20.17 -5.97 -14.72
N SER A 449 20.66 -7.15 -15.11
CA SER A 449 21.15 -7.39 -16.46
C SER A 449 20.04 -7.20 -17.51
N ILE A 450 18.85 -7.74 -17.29
CA ILE A 450 17.74 -7.68 -18.25
C ILE A 450 17.22 -6.25 -18.39
N VAL A 451 17.02 -5.56 -17.28
CA VAL A 451 16.32 -4.26 -17.26
C VAL A 451 17.24 -3.08 -17.59
N TRP A 452 18.52 -3.12 -17.14
CA TRP A 452 19.42 -1.97 -17.30
C TRP A 452 20.60 -2.22 -18.26
N VAL A 453 21.18 -3.43 -18.28
CA VAL A 453 22.33 -3.69 -19.16
C VAL A 453 21.88 -3.99 -20.58
N PHE A 454 21.00 -4.97 -20.74
CA PHE A 454 20.51 -5.37 -22.08
C PHE A 454 19.35 -4.50 -22.56
N ASN A 455 18.72 -3.72 -21.67
CA ASN A 455 17.60 -2.85 -21.96
C ASN A 455 16.56 -3.52 -22.89
N VAL A 456 16.14 -4.72 -22.50
CA VAL A 456 15.25 -5.55 -23.30
C VAL A 456 13.92 -4.83 -23.50
N LYS A 457 13.48 -4.72 -24.77
CA LYS A 457 12.23 -4.05 -25.17
C LYS A 457 10.97 -4.87 -24.80
N ILE A 458 10.95 -5.44 -23.62
CA ILE A 458 9.81 -6.14 -23.05
C ILE A 458 9.33 -5.31 -21.86
N ASN A 459 8.02 -5.17 -21.68
CA ASN A 459 7.49 -4.49 -20.51
C ASN A 459 8.05 -5.15 -19.24
N PHE A 460 8.67 -4.35 -18.36
CA PHE A 460 9.37 -4.81 -17.16
C PHE A 460 8.49 -5.65 -16.23
N VAL A 461 7.16 -5.50 -16.31
CA VAL A 461 6.21 -6.29 -15.51
C VAL A 461 6.20 -7.75 -15.96
N TYR A 462 6.33 -8.04 -17.25
CA TYR A 462 6.49 -9.42 -17.72
C TYR A 462 7.83 -10.02 -17.26
N VAL A 463 8.90 -9.20 -17.24
CA VAL A 463 10.20 -9.62 -16.71
C VAL A 463 10.07 -10.00 -15.23
N MET A 464 9.34 -9.20 -14.44
CA MET A 464 9.06 -9.49 -13.02
C MET A 464 8.34 -10.85 -12.86
N GLY A 465 7.28 -11.08 -13.64
CA GLY A 465 6.53 -12.34 -13.59
C GLY A 465 7.36 -13.56 -14.01
N GLY A 466 8.13 -13.42 -15.09
CA GLY A 466 9.04 -14.47 -15.56
C GLY A 466 10.12 -14.81 -14.54
N LEU A 467 10.73 -13.80 -13.92
CA LEU A 467 11.75 -14.02 -12.89
C LEU A 467 11.16 -14.60 -11.59
N PHE A 468 9.92 -14.25 -11.23
CA PHE A 468 9.26 -14.93 -10.12
C PHE A 468 9.17 -16.44 -10.33
N VAL A 469 8.71 -16.87 -11.52
CA VAL A 469 8.63 -18.31 -11.86
C VAL A 469 10.03 -18.92 -11.88
N PHE A 470 10.99 -18.24 -12.48
CA PHE A 470 12.39 -18.67 -12.51
C PHE A 470 12.96 -18.86 -11.10
N ASP A 471 12.77 -17.91 -10.19
CA ASP A 471 13.25 -17.97 -8.81
C ASP A 471 12.64 -19.15 -8.04
N VAL A 472 11.33 -19.39 -8.20
CA VAL A 472 10.64 -20.53 -7.59
C VAL A 472 11.22 -21.85 -8.13
N VAL A 473 11.34 -21.99 -9.45
CA VAL A 473 11.88 -23.20 -10.09
C VAL A 473 13.33 -23.42 -9.68
N LEU A 474 14.16 -22.37 -9.69
CA LEU A 474 15.56 -22.45 -9.25
C LEU A 474 15.67 -22.92 -7.79
N MET A 475 14.86 -22.38 -6.88
CA MET A 475 14.84 -22.83 -5.48
C MET A 475 14.41 -24.30 -5.34
N LEU A 476 13.43 -24.75 -6.11
CA LEU A 476 12.97 -26.14 -6.08
C LEU A 476 14.04 -27.08 -6.61
N ILE A 477 14.74 -26.71 -7.70
CA ILE A 477 15.85 -27.50 -8.26
C ILE A 477 17.01 -27.55 -7.26
N LEU A 478 17.47 -26.39 -6.77
CA LEU A 478 18.54 -26.33 -5.76
C LEU A 478 18.17 -27.07 -4.49
N GLY A 479 16.89 -27.07 -4.11
CA GLY A 479 16.37 -27.81 -2.96
C GLY A 479 16.49 -29.33 -3.09
N GLN A 480 16.63 -29.88 -4.30
CA GLN A 480 16.90 -31.31 -4.50
C GLN A 480 18.35 -31.69 -4.16
N PHE A 481 19.30 -30.78 -4.41
CA PHE A 481 20.72 -30.95 -4.15
C PHE A 481 21.13 -30.44 -2.75
N LEU A 482 20.55 -29.32 -2.31
CA LEU A 482 20.83 -28.70 -1.02
C LEU A 482 19.69 -28.99 -0.03
N LYS A 483 19.41 -30.26 0.21
CA LYS A 483 18.30 -30.70 1.06
C LYS A 483 18.49 -30.26 2.51
N ARG A 484 17.35 -30.03 3.17
CA ARG A 484 17.24 -29.83 4.60
C ARG A 484 16.22 -30.82 5.16
N GLU A 485 16.34 -31.13 6.45
CA GLU A 485 15.26 -31.83 7.17
C GLU A 485 13.93 -31.08 6.98
N PRO A 486 12.84 -31.82 6.73
CA PRO A 486 11.54 -31.19 6.50
C PRO A 486 11.15 -30.26 7.65
N TYR A 487 10.78 -29.04 7.29
CA TYR A 487 10.30 -28.06 8.26
C TYR A 487 9.01 -28.55 8.93
N VAL A 488 9.01 -28.63 10.24
CA VAL A 488 7.82 -28.93 11.06
C VAL A 488 7.22 -27.62 11.53
N GLU A 489 6.02 -27.33 11.07
CA GLU A 489 5.30 -26.12 11.50
C GLU A 489 4.91 -26.26 12.99
N ASN A 490 5.26 -25.26 13.78
CA ASN A 490 4.87 -25.25 15.17
C ASN A 490 3.37 -24.94 15.28
N THR A 491 2.62 -25.89 15.85
CA THR A 491 1.17 -25.77 16.04
C THR A 491 0.78 -25.11 17.37
N ILE A 492 1.74 -24.96 18.29
CA ILE A 492 1.50 -24.34 19.60
C ILE A 492 1.28 -22.83 19.40
N ASN A 493 0.21 -22.32 20.01
CA ASN A 493 -0.03 -20.87 20.03
C ASN A 493 1.02 -20.20 20.93
N LYS A 494 2.00 -19.54 20.32
CA LYS A 494 3.01 -18.73 21.01
C LYS A 494 2.58 -17.28 21.17
N GLY A 495 1.52 -16.87 20.47
CA GLY A 495 0.91 -15.56 20.60
C GLY A 495 -0.03 -15.49 21.81
N ASP A 496 -0.16 -14.31 22.37
CA ASP A 496 -1.06 -13.99 23.47
C ASP A 496 -2.38 -13.37 22.99
N VAL A 497 -2.86 -13.79 21.81
CA VAL A 497 -4.01 -13.21 21.10
C VAL A 497 -5.06 -14.29 20.87
N ASP A 498 -6.34 -13.94 21.03
CA ASP A 498 -7.45 -14.81 20.63
C ASP A 498 -7.45 -15.04 19.13
N LEU A 499 -7.45 -16.32 18.72
CA LEU A 499 -7.40 -16.77 17.32
C LEU A 499 -8.79 -17.15 16.75
N THR A 500 -9.86 -16.74 17.40
CA THR A 500 -11.21 -16.95 16.89
C THR A 500 -11.45 -16.11 15.64
N ASN A 501 -11.89 -16.78 14.55
CA ASN A 501 -12.15 -16.10 13.29
C ASN A 501 -13.37 -15.17 13.37
N TRP A 502 -13.33 -14.09 12.63
CA TRP A 502 -14.51 -13.26 12.41
C TRP A 502 -15.58 -14.04 11.63
N LYS A 503 -16.79 -14.13 12.15
CA LYS A 503 -17.89 -14.96 11.59
C LYS A 503 -18.25 -14.65 10.13
N TYR A 504 -18.03 -13.41 9.67
CA TYR A 504 -18.36 -12.99 8.30
C TYR A 504 -17.16 -13.04 7.34
N ILE A 505 -16.00 -13.57 7.75
CA ILE A 505 -14.77 -13.54 6.96
C ILE A 505 -14.94 -14.13 5.56
N LYS A 506 -15.61 -15.29 5.44
CA LYS A 506 -15.78 -16.00 4.15
C LYS A 506 -16.72 -15.24 3.22
N VAL A 507 -17.90 -14.85 3.69
CA VAL A 507 -18.86 -14.12 2.87
C VAL A 507 -18.29 -12.79 2.39
N THR A 508 -17.62 -12.04 3.26
CA THR A 508 -17.01 -10.76 2.89
C THR A 508 -15.88 -10.93 1.89
N SER A 509 -15.00 -11.93 2.05
CA SER A 509 -13.92 -12.20 1.10
C SER A 509 -14.44 -12.57 -0.28
N VAL A 510 -15.46 -13.44 -0.36
CA VAL A 510 -16.06 -13.83 -1.66
C VAL A 510 -16.78 -12.64 -2.30
N SER A 511 -17.51 -11.84 -1.52
CA SER A 511 -18.18 -10.62 -2.01
C SER A 511 -17.19 -9.60 -2.58
N LEU A 512 -16.03 -9.42 -1.94
CA LEU A 512 -14.98 -8.50 -2.41
C LEU A 512 -14.34 -8.99 -3.72
N ILE A 513 -14.10 -10.29 -3.85
CA ILE A 513 -13.57 -10.87 -5.11
C ILE A 513 -14.62 -10.74 -6.24
N LEU A 514 -15.90 -10.98 -5.94
CA LEU A 514 -16.96 -10.76 -6.90
C LEU A 514 -17.05 -9.28 -7.30
N GLY A 515 -16.94 -8.35 -6.35
CA GLY A 515 -16.88 -6.91 -6.60
C GLY A 515 -15.70 -6.50 -7.48
N LEU A 516 -14.54 -7.13 -7.31
CA LEU A 516 -13.37 -6.93 -8.18
C LEU A 516 -13.68 -7.31 -9.63
N ILE A 517 -14.28 -8.49 -9.84
CA ILE A 517 -14.65 -8.97 -11.18
C ILE A 517 -15.68 -8.05 -11.81
N ALA A 518 -16.71 -7.67 -11.05
CA ALA A 518 -17.76 -6.77 -11.51
C ALA A 518 -17.22 -5.38 -11.90
N LEU A 519 -16.25 -4.84 -11.13
CA LEU A 519 -15.62 -3.56 -11.42
C LEU A 519 -14.84 -3.61 -12.75
N TYR A 520 -14.08 -4.66 -13.00
CA TYR A 520 -13.40 -4.84 -14.29
C TYR A 520 -14.37 -5.00 -15.45
N ALA A 521 -15.46 -5.76 -15.27
CA ALA A 521 -16.52 -5.87 -16.28
C ALA A 521 -17.20 -4.51 -16.55
N PHE A 522 -17.49 -3.75 -15.49
CA PHE A 522 -18.10 -2.42 -15.59
C PHE A 522 -17.19 -1.41 -16.32
N LEU A 523 -15.88 -1.47 -16.08
CA LEU A 523 -14.86 -0.61 -16.69
C LEU A 523 -14.20 -1.28 -17.92
N SER A 524 -14.94 -2.05 -18.69
CA SER A 524 -14.46 -2.73 -19.89
C SER A 524 -15.38 -2.41 -21.08
N PRO A 525 -15.06 -2.88 -22.30
CA PRO A 525 -15.97 -2.74 -23.46
C PRO A 525 -17.36 -3.35 -23.30
N ILE A 526 -17.55 -4.28 -22.35
CA ILE A 526 -18.87 -4.81 -22.00
C ILE A 526 -19.71 -3.76 -21.21
N GLY A 527 -19.04 -2.88 -20.48
CA GLY A 527 -19.64 -1.83 -19.65
C GLY A 527 -19.47 -0.42 -20.24
N LEU A 528 -18.66 0.43 -19.59
CA LEU A 528 -18.53 1.86 -19.93
C LEU A 528 -17.56 2.16 -21.09
N ALA A 529 -16.63 1.27 -21.40
CA ALA A 529 -15.53 1.56 -22.31
C ALA A 529 -15.87 1.33 -23.80
N SER A 530 -17.13 1.18 -24.14
CA SER A 530 -17.61 1.08 -25.53
C SER A 530 -19.00 1.73 -25.67
N PRO A 531 -19.29 2.38 -26.81
CA PRO A 531 -20.64 2.87 -27.10
C PRO A 531 -21.70 1.77 -27.09
N ASP A 532 -21.33 0.54 -27.43
CA ASP A 532 -22.23 -0.64 -27.46
C ASP A 532 -22.28 -1.37 -26.11
N GLY A 533 -21.54 -0.92 -25.10
CA GLY A 533 -21.49 -1.53 -23.79
C GLY A 533 -22.76 -1.29 -22.99
N ASN A 534 -23.06 -2.23 -22.07
CA ASN A 534 -24.25 -2.13 -21.21
C ASN A 534 -23.83 -2.19 -19.71
N PRO A 535 -23.46 -1.06 -19.10
CA PRO A 535 -23.04 -1.03 -17.71
C PRO A 535 -24.17 -1.43 -16.73
N MET A 536 -25.46 -1.20 -17.10
CA MET A 536 -26.59 -1.59 -16.26
C MET A 536 -26.71 -3.11 -16.16
N LEU A 537 -26.55 -3.83 -17.28
CA LEU A 537 -26.55 -5.30 -17.29
C LEU A 537 -25.44 -5.85 -16.37
N VAL A 538 -24.25 -5.25 -16.37
CA VAL A 538 -23.16 -5.67 -15.49
C VAL A 538 -23.57 -5.52 -14.02
N LEU A 539 -24.21 -4.42 -13.65
CA LEU A 539 -24.68 -4.17 -12.28
C LEU A 539 -25.80 -5.14 -11.87
N GLU A 540 -26.72 -5.44 -12.76
CA GLU A 540 -27.82 -6.41 -12.53
C GLU A 540 -27.26 -7.82 -12.29
N VAL A 541 -26.34 -8.29 -13.15
CA VAL A 541 -25.67 -9.58 -12.98
C VAL A 541 -24.87 -9.61 -11.66
N TYR A 542 -24.14 -8.54 -11.34
CA TYR A 542 -23.43 -8.44 -10.07
C TYR A 542 -24.39 -8.54 -8.87
N ALA A 543 -25.54 -7.83 -8.90
CA ALA A 543 -26.51 -7.85 -7.82
C ALA A 543 -27.08 -9.27 -7.58
N VAL A 544 -27.39 -9.99 -8.65
CA VAL A 544 -27.88 -11.39 -8.57
C VAL A 544 -26.80 -12.30 -7.97
N LEU A 545 -25.58 -12.22 -8.48
CA LEU A 545 -24.46 -13.03 -7.96
C LEU A 545 -24.16 -12.70 -6.50
N GLN A 546 -24.23 -11.43 -6.12
CA GLN A 546 -24.03 -11.00 -4.73
C GLN A 546 -25.10 -11.55 -3.79
N LEU A 547 -26.36 -11.61 -4.21
CA LEU A 547 -27.43 -12.26 -3.45
C LEU A 547 -27.15 -13.76 -3.25
N ILE A 548 -26.70 -14.46 -4.28
CA ILE A 548 -26.30 -15.87 -4.18
C ILE A 548 -25.18 -16.04 -3.15
N VAL A 549 -24.14 -15.19 -3.20
CA VAL A 549 -23.01 -15.22 -2.23
C VAL A 549 -23.53 -15.03 -0.81
N LEU A 550 -24.42 -14.06 -0.58
CA LEU A 550 -24.98 -13.80 0.75
C LEU A 550 -25.80 -14.97 1.29
N ILE A 551 -26.49 -15.72 0.42
CA ILE A 551 -27.27 -16.91 0.79
C ILE A 551 -26.33 -18.10 1.09
N VAL A 552 -25.39 -18.38 0.17
CA VAL A 552 -24.53 -19.60 0.24
C VAL A 552 -23.53 -19.50 1.40
N PHE A 553 -22.94 -18.33 1.61
CA PHE A 553 -21.91 -18.10 2.64
C PHE A 553 -22.47 -17.47 3.92
N ARG A 554 -23.79 -17.50 4.13
CA ARG A 554 -24.41 -16.99 5.35
C ARG A 554 -23.81 -17.66 6.58
N PRO A 555 -23.38 -16.92 7.61
CA PRO A 555 -22.86 -17.53 8.83
C PRO A 555 -23.94 -18.39 9.49
N LYS A 556 -23.59 -19.62 9.84
CA LYS A 556 -24.51 -20.49 10.60
C LYS A 556 -24.73 -19.88 12.00
N ASN A 557 -25.95 -19.86 12.48
CA ASN A 557 -26.25 -19.45 13.83
C ASN A 557 -25.71 -20.51 14.81
N GLU A 558 -24.84 -20.12 15.75
CA GLU A 558 -24.26 -21.01 16.78
C GLU A 558 -25.32 -21.79 17.59
N LYS A 559 -26.54 -21.25 17.71
CA LYS A 559 -27.67 -21.95 18.35
C LYS A 559 -28.08 -23.25 17.63
N THR A 560 -27.85 -23.37 16.32
CA THR A 560 -28.22 -24.54 15.53
C THR A 560 -27.18 -25.66 15.66
N GLU A 561 -25.90 -25.35 15.85
CA GLU A 561 -24.85 -26.36 16.08
C GLU A 561 -24.96 -26.98 17.48
N HIS A 562 -25.29 -26.20 18.49
CA HIS A 562 -25.48 -26.72 19.84
C HIS A 562 -26.70 -27.64 19.94
N GLN A 563 -27.77 -27.37 19.18
CA GLN A 563 -28.95 -28.24 19.10
C GLN A 563 -28.68 -29.51 18.28
N LEU A 564 -27.88 -29.44 17.21
CA LEU A 564 -27.49 -30.61 16.41
C LEU A 564 -26.50 -31.51 17.15
N HIS A 565 -25.61 -30.96 17.98
CA HIS A 565 -24.73 -31.78 18.84
C HIS A 565 -25.51 -32.47 19.98
N LEU A 566 -26.54 -31.83 20.49
CA LEU A 566 -27.40 -32.45 21.51
C LEU A 566 -28.35 -33.51 20.90
N SER A 567 -28.80 -33.33 19.66
CA SER A 567 -29.67 -34.32 18.98
C SER A 567 -28.89 -35.55 18.47
N ASN A 568 -27.59 -35.48 18.28
CA ASN A 568 -26.75 -36.62 17.90
C ASN A 568 -26.16 -37.40 19.09
N GLN A 569 -26.46 -36.97 20.33
CA GLN A 569 -26.09 -37.68 21.58
C GLN A 569 -27.25 -38.45 22.20
N HIS A 570 -28.43 -38.46 21.60
CA HIS A 570 -29.58 -39.30 21.86
C HIS A 570 -29.81 -40.23 20.69
#